data_7f740051feb8d9179c294149ffd60a66
#
_entry.id   7f740051feb8d9179c294149ffd60a66
#
_cell.length_a   1.000
_cell.length_b   1.000
_cell.length_c   1.000
_cell.angle_alpha   90.00
_cell.angle_beta   90.00
_cell.angle_gamma   90.00
#
_symmetry.space_group_name_H-M   'P 1'
#
loop_
_entity.id
_entity.type
_entity.pdbx_description
1 polymer ?
#
loop_
_entity_poly.entity_id
_entity_poly.type
_entity_poly.pdbx_seq_one_letter_code
_entity_poly.pdbx_strand_id
1 'polypeptide(L)'
;MKKAERKDHAWAPSFSATAFLSDNARIYVRYDETKRMPSIFEDTIGYSIDILTPLYKRKPEHSKNIEVGYVHDLRGFFPSLRRADIRLNWYKNTTKNIFDRDINYEMKQFDKRILEGVELSARYDQGRIFGDIGISYNIKNKFCDKSSAIRDVGSTGDIHTFKAYPECVNGGNENGYLKNAILPKYSITSNLGVRFLDERLEVGTRMVYHTNVKETRNKSLRDAGWFANSNNNPRWQPVFLVDAYMNYKVNENLALSLSATNLTGRYYLDPMTRSSMPAPGRTIKFGVTATF
;
A
#
# COMPACT_ATOMS: atom_id res chain seq x y z
N MET A 1 -41.16 -3.69 -13.75
CA MET A 1 -39.83 -3.13 -13.44
C MET A 1 -39.33 -2.40 -14.67
N LYS A 2 -39.04 -1.08 -14.60
CA LYS A 2 -38.38 -0.37 -15.71
C LYS A 2 -36.92 -0.82 -15.75
N LYS A 3 -36.48 -1.32 -16.90
CA LYS A 3 -35.09 -1.70 -17.16
C LYS A 3 -34.27 -0.41 -17.19
N ALA A 4 -33.36 -0.23 -16.24
CA ALA A 4 -32.41 0.89 -16.23
C ALA A 4 -31.15 0.46 -16.96
N GLU A 5 -30.75 1.19 -17.99
CA GLU A 5 -29.50 0.98 -18.69
C GLU A 5 -28.58 2.17 -18.41
N ARG A 6 -27.32 1.89 -18.08
CA ARG A 6 -26.30 2.91 -17.86
C ARG A 6 -25.14 2.69 -18.82
N LYS A 7 -24.73 3.77 -19.48
CA LYS A 7 -23.54 3.81 -20.35
C LYS A 7 -22.61 4.90 -19.86
N ASP A 8 -21.41 4.54 -19.52
CA ASP A 8 -20.37 5.47 -19.07
C ASP A 8 -19.21 5.48 -20.08
N HIS A 9 -18.63 6.66 -20.27
CA HIS A 9 -17.45 6.85 -21.10
C HIS A 9 -16.33 7.45 -20.24
N ALA A 10 -15.08 7.05 -20.51
CA ALA A 10 -13.94 7.55 -19.78
C ALA A 10 -12.78 7.87 -20.73
N TRP A 11 -12.14 8.99 -20.48
CA TRP A 11 -10.89 9.38 -21.09
C TRP A 11 -9.79 9.29 -20.02
N ALA A 12 -8.69 8.58 -20.31
CA ALA A 12 -7.60 8.30 -19.40
C ALA A 12 -6.25 8.62 -20.07
N PRO A 13 -5.88 9.91 -20.15
CA PRO A 13 -4.63 10.31 -20.79
C PRO A 13 -3.42 9.85 -19.97
N SER A 14 -2.33 9.51 -20.67
CA SER A 14 -1.03 9.20 -20.10
C SER A 14 0.04 9.94 -20.88
N PHE A 15 1.00 10.49 -20.15
CA PHE A 15 2.16 11.17 -20.69
C PHE A 15 3.42 10.78 -19.90
N SER A 16 4.51 10.52 -20.62
CA SER A 16 5.81 10.31 -19.99
C SER A 16 6.92 10.95 -20.81
N ALA A 17 7.92 11.49 -20.11
CA ALA A 17 9.14 12.01 -20.70
C ALA A 17 10.35 11.50 -19.92
N THR A 18 11.41 11.14 -20.63
CA THR A 18 12.67 10.70 -20.03
C THR A 18 13.81 11.51 -20.62
N ALA A 19 14.65 12.07 -19.76
CA ALA A 19 15.89 12.72 -20.12
C ALA A 19 17.07 11.87 -19.65
N PHE A 20 17.95 11.55 -20.58
CA PHE A 20 19.21 10.86 -20.28
C PHE A 20 20.26 11.91 -19.92
N LEU A 21 20.77 11.83 -18.70
CA LEU A 21 21.83 12.71 -18.18
C LEU A 21 23.20 12.18 -18.59
N SER A 22 23.32 10.88 -18.74
CA SER A 22 24.45 10.13 -19.25
C SER A 22 23.97 8.75 -19.72
N ASP A 23 24.88 7.92 -20.25
CA ASP A 23 24.57 6.54 -20.63
C ASP A 23 24.02 5.71 -19.47
N ASN A 24 24.38 6.08 -18.24
CA ASN A 24 24.04 5.33 -17.03
C ASN A 24 22.97 6.01 -16.14
N ALA A 25 22.64 7.28 -16.41
CA ALA A 25 21.74 8.05 -15.56
C ALA A 25 20.62 8.72 -16.33
N ARG A 26 19.39 8.63 -15.80
CA ARG A 26 18.21 9.27 -16.38
C ARG A 26 17.25 9.78 -15.33
N ILE A 27 16.54 10.83 -15.71
CA ILE A 27 15.38 11.36 -14.99
C ILE A 27 14.14 11.11 -15.83
N TYR A 28 13.04 10.77 -15.20
CA TYR A 28 11.76 10.65 -15.88
C TYR A 28 10.66 11.41 -15.13
N VAL A 29 9.70 11.88 -15.89
CA VAL A 29 8.43 12.42 -15.39
C VAL A 29 7.31 11.64 -16.05
N ARG A 30 6.31 11.26 -15.26
CA ARG A 30 5.13 10.56 -15.74
C ARG A 30 3.87 11.18 -15.15
N TYR A 31 2.88 11.35 -16.00
CA TYR A 31 1.53 11.71 -15.63
C TYR A 31 0.55 10.71 -16.21
N ASP A 32 -0.31 10.16 -15.37
CA ASP A 32 -1.34 9.22 -15.76
C ASP A 32 -2.68 9.60 -15.15
N GLU A 33 -3.74 9.48 -15.94
CA GLU A 33 -5.10 9.44 -15.41
C GLU A 33 -5.68 8.05 -15.60
N THR A 34 -6.39 7.55 -14.60
CA THR A 34 -7.12 6.29 -14.66
C THR A 34 -8.55 6.51 -14.20
N LYS A 35 -9.50 5.94 -14.90
CA LYS A 35 -10.91 5.93 -14.49
C LYS A 35 -11.40 4.52 -14.36
N ARG A 36 -12.09 4.26 -13.26
CA ARG A 36 -12.71 2.97 -12.98
C ARG A 36 -14.23 3.17 -12.87
N MET A 37 -14.93 2.47 -13.71
CA MET A 37 -16.40 2.44 -13.64
C MET A 37 -16.84 1.65 -12.42
N PRO A 38 -17.98 1.98 -11.80
CA PRO A 38 -18.55 1.14 -10.76
C PRO A 38 -18.76 -0.28 -11.26
N SER A 39 -18.41 -1.25 -10.43
CA SER A 39 -18.74 -2.65 -10.70
C SER A 39 -20.24 -2.89 -10.47
N ILE A 40 -20.75 -4.00 -10.97
CA ILE A 40 -22.15 -4.38 -10.74
C ILE A 40 -22.47 -4.50 -9.24
N PHE A 41 -21.50 -4.94 -8.42
CA PHE A 41 -21.67 -5.05 -6.97
C PHE A 41 -21.66 -3.69 -6.27
N GLU A 42 -21.05 -2.68 -6.88
CA GLU A 42 -21.03 -1.31 -6.36
C GLU A 42 -22.26 -0.52 -6.79
N ASP A 43 -22.86 -0.89 -7.90
CA ASP A 43 -24.09 -0.27 -8.46
C ASP A 43 -25.37 -1.00 -8.03
N THR A 44 -25.30 -2.26 -7.59
CA THR A 44 -26.46 -3.01 -7.12
C THR A 44 -26.68 -2.82 -5.63
N ILE A 45 -27.92 -3.03 -5.22
CA ILE A 45 -28.38 -2.99 -3.84
C ILE A 45 -27.64 -4.06 -3.04
N GLY A 46 -26.58 -3.66 -2.35
CA GLY A 46 -25.99 -4.46 -1.26
C GLY A 46 -26.89 -4.39 -0.04
N TYR A 47 -26.46 -4.96 1.09
CA TYR A 47 -27.21 -5.03 2.35
C TYR A 47 -27.68 -3.68 2.89
N SER A 48 -27.14 -2.57 2.43
CA SER A 48 -27.70 -1.26 2.68
C SER A 48 -27.32 -0.27 1.57
N ILE A 49 -28.25 0.61 1.26
CA ILE A 49 -28.14 1.64 0.24
C ILE A 49 -27.71 2.92 0.96
N ASP A 50 -26.63 3.56 0.50
CA ASP A 50 -26.42 4.95 0.85
C ASP A 50 -27.52 5.80 0.22
N ILE A 51 -28.51 6.17 1.03
CA ILE A 51 -29.67 6.97 0.62
C ILE A 51 -29.24 8.34 0.09
N LEU A 52 -28.06 8.82 0.51
CA LEU A 52 -27.56 10.15 0.14
C LEU A 52 -26.96 10.19 -1.27
N THR A 53 -26.50 9.04 -1.79
CA THR A 53 -25.97 8.97 -3.15
C THR A 53 -26.67 7.88 -3.94
N PRO A 54 -27.78 8.20 -4.61
CA PRO A 54 -28.51 7.24 -5.44
C PRO A 54 -27.58 6.58 -6.48
N LEU A 55 -27.77 5.29 -6.71
CA LEU A 55 -26.93 4.46 -7.59
C LEU A 55 -26.69 5.10 -8.97
N TYR A 56 -27.71 5.71 -9.55
CA TYR A 56 -27.66 6.36 -10.86
C TYR A 56 -26.88 7.68 -10.88
N LYS A 57 -26.49 8.22 -9.72
CA LYS A 57 -25.67 9.45 -9.60
C LYS A 57 -24.22 9.18 -9.29
N ARG A 58 -23.82 7.91 -9.09
CA ARG A 58 -22.44 7.55 -8.82
C ARG A 58 -21.55 7.87 -10.01
N LYS A 59 -20.42 8.49 -9.74
CA LYS A 59 -19.43 8.88 -10.76
C LYS A 59 -18.35 7.82 -10.84
N PRO A 60 -17.68 7.65 -11.98
CA PRO A 60 -16.48 6.83 -12.04
C PRO A 60 -15.41 7.32 -11.06
N GLU A 61 -14.68 6.39 -10.44
CA GLU A 61 -13.44 6.77 -9.76
C GLU A 61 -12.49 7.39 -10.77
N HIS A 62 -11.79 8.41 -10.33
CA HIS A 62 -10.83 9.12 -11.15
C HIS A 62 -9.54 9.32 -10.39
N SER A 63 -8.51 8.61 -10.78
CA SER A 63 -7.16 8.72 -10.24
C SER A 63 -6.27 9.52 -11.18
N LYS A 64 -5.50 10.45 -10.60
CA LYS A 64 -4.45 11.20 -11.25
C LYS A 64 -3.15 10.89 -10.53
N ASN A 65 -2.16 10.44 -11.29
CA ASN A 65 -0.85 10.10 -10.77
C ASN A 65 0.21 10.98 -11.42
N ILE A 66 1.11 11.53 -10.61
CA ILE A 66 2.31 12.23 -11.06
C ILE A 66 3.49 11.55 -10.41
N GLU A 67 4.49 11.22 -11.20
CA GLU A 67 5.74 10.62 -10.75
C GLU A 67 6.93 11.39 -11.31
N VAL A 68 7.96 11.57 -10.49
CA VAL A 68 9.26 12.07 -10.89
C VAL A 68 10.30 11.10 -10.33
N GLY A 69 11.11 10.55 -11.20
CA GLY A 69 12.09 9.56 -10.78
C GLY A 69 13.47 9.79 -11.38
N TYR A 70 14.46 9.33 -10.62
CA TYR A 70 15.86 9.24 -11.03
C TYR A 70 16.31 7.79 -11.00
N VAL A 71 17.00 7.35 -12.02
CA VAL A 71 17.58 6.01 -12.12
C VAL A 71 19.04 6.13 -12.50
N HIS A 72 19.90 5.44 -11.76
CA HIS A 72 21.32 5.40 -12.06
C HIS A 72 21.80 3.94 -12.07
N ASP A 73 22.40 3.53 -13.17
CA ASP A 73 23.14 2.28 -13.29
C ASP A 73 24.58 2.53 -12.86
N LEU A 74 24.95 2.01 -11.71
CA LEU A 74 26.26 2.21 -11.10
C LEU A 74 27.36 1.30 -11.68
N ARG A 75 27.02 0.40 -12.62
CA ARG A 75 28.00 -0.47 -13.29
C ARG A 75 29.03 0.33 -14.10
N GLY A 76 28.70 1.57 -14.50
CA GLY A 76 29.68 2.47 -15.10
C GLY A 76 30.86 2.79 -14.16
N PHE A 77 30.63 2.81 -12.84
CA PHE A 77 31.66 2.98 -11.83
C PHE A 77 32.27 1.66 -11.33
N PHE A 78 31.50 0.57 -11.41
CA PHE A 78 31.84 -0.76 -10.91
C PHE A 78 31.59 -1.83 -11.98
N PRO A 79 32.43 -1.92 -13.04
CA PRO A 79 32.17 -2.80 -14.19
C PRO A 79 32.13 -4.30 -13.84
N SER A 80 32.75 -4.69 -12.72
CA SER A 80 32.75 -6.08 -12.27
C SER A 80 31.43 -6.56 -11.67
N LEU A 81 30.50 -5.65 -11.40
CA LEU A 81 29.22 -5.99 -10.83
C LEU A 81 28.23 -6.45 -11.91
N ARG A 82 27.52 -7.52 -11.62
CA ARG A 82 26.41 -8.02 -12.47
C ARG A 82 25.22 -7.07 -12.45
N ARG A 83 24.97 -6.47 -11.27
CA ARG A 83 23.92 -5.49 -11.05
C ARG A 83 24.34 -4.48 -9.98
N ALA A 84 24.18 -3.21 -10.30
CA ALA A 84 24.35 -2.12 -9.36
C ALA A 84 23.49 -0.95 -9.85
N ASP A 85 22.34 -0.72 -9.24
CA ASP A 85 21.48 0.38 -9.63
C ASP A 85 20.76 0.98 -8.43
N ILE A 86 20.49 2.27 -8.54
CA ILE A 86 19.71 3.04 -7.58
C ILE A 86 18.56 3.70 -8.32
N ARG A 87 17.38 3.65 -7.73
CA ARG A 87 16.20 4.36 -8.18
C ARG A 87 15.62 5.18 -7.03
N LEU A 88 15.41 6.46 -7.28
CA LEU A 88 14.66 7.36 -6.40
C LEU A 88 13.41 7.82 -7.14
N ASN A 89 12.26 7.69 -6.51
CA ASN A 89 10.98 8.08 -7.08
C ASN A 89 10.18 8.90 -6.07
N TRP A 90 9.66 10.03 -6.50
CA TRP A 90 8.61 10.77 -5.82
C TRP A 90 7.30 10.59 -6.58
N TYR A 91 6.23 10.37 -5.87
CA TYR A 91 4.90 10.23 -6.46
C TYR A 91 3.84 11.01 -5.69
N LYS A 92 2.81 11.41 -6.42
CA LYS A 92 1.58 11.96 -5.87
C LYS A 92 0.39 11.41 -6.63
N ASN A 93 -0.42 10.65 -5.93
CA ASN A 93 -1.67 10.12 -6.42
C ASN A 93 -2.85 10.85 -5.78
N THR A 94 -3.81 11.28 -6.60
CA THR A 94 -5.06 11.87 -6.15
C THR A 94 -6.22 11.13 -6.78
N THR A 95 -6.96 10.38 -5.99
CA THR A 95 -8.15 9.65 -6.44
C THR A 95 -9.40 10.35 -5.93
N LYS A 96 -10.35 10.60 -6.82
CA LYS A 96 -11.67 11.16 -6.51
C LYS A 96 -12.76 10.13 -6.72
N ASN A 97 -13.90 10.34 -6.06
CA ASN A 97 -15.09 9.48 -6.17
C ASN A 97 -14.81 8.01 -5.83
N ILE A 98 -14.09 7.77 -4.74
CA ILE A 98 -13.61 6.44 -4.34
C ILE A 98 -14.79 5.59 -3.90
N PHE A 99 -14.92 4.39 -4.44
CA PHE A 99 -15.87 3.39 -3.96
C PHE A 99 -15.27 2.58 -2.82
N ASP A 100 -15.96 2.57 -1.70
CA ASP A 100 -15.63 1.69 -0.59
C ASP A 100 -16.87 1.42 0.27
N ARG A 101 -16.77 0.44 1.14
CA ARG A 101 -17.79 0.17 2.15
C ARG A 101 -17.52 1.00 3.40
N ASP A 102 -18.59 1.41 4.07
CA ASP A 102 -18.48 1.98 5.40
C ASP A 102 -18.42 0.87 6.48
N ILE A 103 -18.38 1.28 7.75
CA ILE A 103 -18.39 0.34 8.87
C ILE A 103 -19.66 -0.51 8.98
N ASN A 104 -20.74 -0.09 8.35
CA ASN A 104 -22.01 -0.81 8.25
C ASN A 104 -22.09 -1.67 6.99
N TYR A 105 -20.98 -1.81 6.25
CA TYR A 105 -20.90 -2.50 4.95
C TYR A 105 -21.73 -1.86 3.84
N GLU A 106 -22.16 -0.60 4.01
CA GLU A 106 -22.83 0.17 2.97
C GLU A 106 -21.85 0.64 1.91
N MET A 107 -22.20 0.44 0.64
CA MET A 107 -21.38 0.97 -0.45
C MET A 107 -21.53 2.48 -0.55
N LYS A 108 -20.43 3.19 -0.37
CA LYS A 108 -20.35 4.65 -0.46
C LYS A 108 -19.39 5.10 -1.55
N GLN A 109 -19.60 6.33 -1.98
CA GLN A 109 -18.66 7.03 -2.82
C GLN A 109 -18.07 8.21 -2.04
N PHE A 110 -16.78 8.10 -1.70
CA PHE A 110 -16.05 9.09 -0.95
C PHE A 110 -15.42 10.14 -1.87
N ASP A 111 -15.25 11.36 -1.38
CA ASP A 111 -14.85 12.49 -2.22
C ASP A 111 -13.44 12.35 -2.79
N LYS A 112 -12.42 12.10 -1.93
CA LYS A 112 -11.02 12.18 -2.38
C LYS A 112 -10.05 11.48 -1.44
N ARG A 113 -9.03 10.87 -2.03
CA ARG A 113 -7.81 10.39 -1.35
C ARG A 113 -6.58 11.02 -1.97
N ILE A 114 -5.62 11.42 -1.16
CA ILE A 114 -4.32 11.92 -1.60
C ILE A 114 -3.23 11.07 -0.97
N LEU A 115 -2.44 10.42 -1.81
CA LEU A 115 -1.23 9.71 -1.45
C LEU A 115 -0.04 10.44 -2.05
N GLU A 116 0.98 10.71 -1.23
CA GLU A 116 2.22 11.33 -1.69
C GLU A 116 3.37 10.69 -0.92
N GLY A 117 4.41 10.30 -1.62
CA GLY A 117 5.53 9.61 -1.01
C GLY A 117 6.81 9.68 -1.84
N VAL A 118 7.86 9.16 -1.21
CA VAL A 118 9.16 8.95 -1.83
C VAL A 118 9.54 7.49 -1.66
N GLU A 119 10.09 6.90 -2.71
CA GLU A 119 10.58 5.52 -2.73
C GLU A 119 12.03 5.52 -3.19
N LEU A 120 12.88 4.83 -2.44
CA LEU A 120 14.25 4.52 -2.79
C LEU A 120 14.38 3.02 -2.95
N SER A 121 14.96 2.57 -4.05
CA SER A 121 15.38 1.19 -4.21
C SER A 121 16.82 1.12 -4.70
N ALA A 122 17.59 0.19 -4.16
CA ALA A 122 18.93 -0.11 -4.61
C ALA A 122 19.12 -1.61 -4.75
N ARG A 123 19.86 -2.02 -5.76
CA ARG A 123 20.17 -3.42 -6.04
C ARG A 123 21.67 -3.59 -6.26
N TYR A 124 22.19 -4.68 -5.78
CA TYR A 124 23.58 -5.05 -5.85
C TYR A 124 23.75 -6.54 -6.14
N ASP A 125 24.62 -6.92 -7.06
CA ASP A 125 24.98 -8.31 -7.33
C ASP A 125 26.40 -8.37 -7.90
N GLN A 126 27.30 -9.00 -7.19
CA GLN A 126 28.67 -9.29 -7.64
C GLN A 126 28.88 -10.75 -8.02
N GLY A 127 27.81 -11.53 -8.13
CA GLY A 127 27.87 -12.98 -8.34
C GLY A 127 27.76 -13.73 -7.03
N ARG A 128 28.77 -13.68 -6.16
CA ARG A 128 28.75 -14.38 -4.87
C ARG A 128 27.84 -13.74 -3.84
N ILE A 129 27.87 -12.42 -3.72
CA ILE A 129 27.03 -11.66 -2.78
C ILE A 129 26.05 -10.84 -3.59
N PHE A 130 24.80 -10.85 -3.18
CA PHE A 130 23.74 -10.04 -3.78
C PHE A 130 22.78 -9.50 -2.73
N GLY A 131 22.07 -8.46 -3.11
CA GLY A 131 21.02 -7.93 -2.27
C GLY A 131 20.27 -6.78 -2.91
N ASP A 132 19.14 -6.49 -2.32
CA ASP A 132 18.31 -5.33 -2.63
C ASP A 132 17.76 -4.71 -1.35
N ILE A 133 17.50 -3.43 -1.44
CA ILE A 133 16.82 -2.66 -0.41
C ILE A 133 15.78 -1.76 -1.04
N GLY A 134 14.60 -1.72 -0.44
CA GLY A 134 13.53 -0.79 -0.77
C GLY A 134 13.13 -0.02 0.46
N ILE A 135 13.03 1.30 0.34
CA ILE A 135 12.59 2.20 1.40
C ILE A 135 11.44 3.03 0.84
N SER A 136 10.29 3.03 1.50
CA SER A 136 9.20 3.93 1.19
C SER A 136 8.92 4.86 2.36
N TYR A 137 8.71 6.13 2.06
CA TYR A 137 8.36 7.16 3.00
C TYR A 137 7.07 7.85 2.56
N ASN A 138 6.01 7.72 3.35
CA ASN A 138 4.72 8.32 3.09
C ASN A 138 4.68 9.77 3.61
N ILE A 139 4.69 10.75 2.69
CA ILE A 139 4.61 12.18 3.01
C ILE A 139 3.18 12.53 3.39
N LYS A 140 2.22 12.13 2.55
CA LYS A 140 0.79 12.38 2.77
C LYS A 140 -0.02 11.10 2.54
N ASN A 141 -0.96 10.87 3.42
CA ASN A 141 -2.03 9.91 3.24
C ASN A 141 -3.30 10.56 3.81
N LYS A 142 -3.97 11.38 2.98
CA LYS A 142 -5.17 12.10 3.37
C LYS A 142 -6.40 11.50 2.72
N PHE A 143 -7.45 11.40 3.50
CA PHE A 143 -8.77 10.98 3.07
C PHE A 143 -9.78 12.10 3.35
N CYS A 144 -10.59 12.46 2.38
CA CYS A 144 -11.54 13.57 2.47
C CYS A 144 -12.94 13.08 2.13
N ASP A 145 -13.90 13.39 2.98
CA ASP A 145 -15.31 13.12 2.75
C ASP A 145 -16.21 14.05 3.56
N LYS A 146 -16.93 14.91 2.87
CA LYS A 146 -17.84 15.87 3.48
C LYS A 146 -19.02 15.22 4.17
N SER A 147 -19.56 14.15 3.59
CA SER A 147 -20.72 13.48 4.14
C SER A 147 -20.43 12.78 5.47
N SER A 148 -19.23 12.21 5.61
CA SER A 148 -18.78 11.62 6.87
C SER A 148 -18.57 12.68 7.95
N ALA A 149 -18.05 13.84 7.60
CA ALA A 149 -17.89 14.95 8.54
C ALA A 149 -19.24 15.43 9.12
N ILE A 150 -20.27 15.51 8.29
CA ILE A 150 -21.64 15.92 8.71
C ILE A 150 -22.29 14.82 9.56
N ARG A 151 -22.14 13.55 9.21
CA ARG A 151 -22.75 12.43 9.97
C ARG A 151 -22.19 12.31 11.38
N ASP A 152 -20.91 12.50 11.55
CA ASP A 152 -20.27 12.40 12.87
C ASP A 152 -20.79 13.48 13.83
N VAL A 153 -21.20 14.63 13.30
CA VAL A 153 -21.84 15.70 14.08
C VAL A 153 -23.27 15.32 14.50
N GLY A 154 -24.02 14.64 13.61
CA GLY A 154 -25.41 14.24 13.88
C GLY A 154 -25.57 13.06 14.85
N SER A 155 -24.54 12.26 15.07
CA SER A 155 -24.64 11.02 15.86
C SER A 155 -24.55 11.24 17.38
N THR A 156 -24.14 12.41 17.85
CA THR A 156 -23.89 12.68 19.28
C THR A 156 -25.02 13.40 20.00
N GLY A 157 -26.07 13.80 19.29
CA GLY A 157 -27.26 14.43 19.91
C GLY A 157 -27.03 15.80 20.54
N ASP A 158 -25.81 16.28 20.59
CA ASP A 158 -25.46 17.56 21.19
C ASP A 158 -25.26 18.63 20.12
N ILE A 159 -26.34 19.35 19.85
CA ILE A 159 -26.43 20.38 18.80
C ILE A 159 -25.60 21.62 19.12
N HIS A 160 -25.07 21.74 20.33
CA HIS A 160 -24.46 22.99 20.83
C HIS A 160 -22.93 23.04 20.79
N THR A 161 -22.27 21.94 20.45
CA THR A 161 -20.79 21.89 20.37
C THR A 161 -20.26 21.56 18.98
N PHE A 162 -20.73 22.33 17.98
CA PHE A 162 -20.24 22.21 16.62
C PHE A 162 -18.81 22.76 16.49
N LYS A 163 -17.81 21.97 16.83
CA LYS A 163 -16.51 22.11 16.18
C LYS A 163 -16.62 21.44 14.81
N ALA A 164 -16.54 22.24 13.76
CA ALA A 164 -16.54 21.74 12.38
C ALA A 164 -15.52 20.60 12.27
N TYR A 165 -16.00 19.42 11.94
CA TYR A 165 -15.17 18.25 11.72
C TYR A 165 -14.34 18.46 10.47
N PRO A 166 -13.02 18.18 10.45
CA PRO A 166 -12.23 18.40 9.24
C PRO A 166 -12.71 17.46 8.13
N GLU A 167 -13.06 18.02 6.97
CA GLU A 167 -13.42 17.26 5.78
C GLU A 167 -12.32 16.28 5.35
N CYS A 168 -11.08 16.55 5.71
CA CYS A 168 -9.92 15.73 5.37
C CYS A 168 -9.19 15.29 6.64
N VAL A 169 -8.92 13.99 6.75
CA VAL A 169 -8.17 13.38 7.85
C VAL A 169 -6.90 12.70 7.33
N ASN A 170 -5.88 12.60 8.18
CA ASN A 170 -4.71 11.81 7.86
C ASN A 170 -5.00 10.33 8.14
N GLY A 171 -4.66 9.48 7.18
CA GLY A 171 -4.92 8.05 7.27
C GLY A 171 -6.16 7.62 6.50
N GLY A 172 -6.79 6.56 6.92
CA GLY A 172 -8.04 6.04 6.35
C GLY A 172 -9.27 6.77 6.88
N ASN A 173 -10.42 6.50 6.30
CA ASN A 173 -11.69 6.95 6.84
C ASN A 173 -12.10 6.06 8.03
N GLU A 174 -12.37 6.65 9.19
CA GLU A 174 -12.82 5.90 10.37
C GLU A 174 -14.14 5.19 10.18
N ASN A 175 -15.01 5.78 9.36
CA ASN A 175 -16.31 5.21 9.02
C ASN A 175 -16.25 4.33 7.77
N GLY A 176 -15.07 4.14 7.17
CA GLY A 176 -14.86 3.28 6.02
C GLY A 176 -14.31 1.91 6.41
N TYR A 177 -14.63 0.90 5.63
CA TYR A 177 -13.97 -0.41 5.72
C TYR A 177 -12.45 -0.30 5.49
N LEU A 178 -12.02 0.75 4.78
CA LEU A 178 -10.62 1.17 4.60
C LEU A 178 -9.97 1.75 5.86
N LYS A 179 -10.65 1.76 7.00
CA LYS A 179 -10.12 2.17 8.28
C LYS A 179 -8.73 1.59 8.56
N ASN A 180 -8.50 0.38 8.08
CA ASN A 180 -7.27 -0.36 8.25
C ASN A 180 -6.25 -0.15 7.11
N ALA A 181 -6.55 0.65 6.10
CA ALA A 181 -5.61 0.95 5.00
C ALA A 181 -4.73 2.17 5.30
N ILE A 182 -4.35 2.34 6.56
CA ILE A 182 -3.42 3.38 6.97
C ILE A 182 -2.02 2.88 6.70
N LEU A 183 -1.31 3.57 5.80
CA LEU A 183 0.06 3.20 5.45
C LEU A 183 1.03 3.56 6.59
N PRO A 184 2.01 2.72 6.89
CA PRO A 184 3.11 3.06 7.78
C PRO A 184 3.84 4.30 7.29
N LYS A 185 4.38 5.12 8.21
CA LYS A 185 5.16 6.30 7.82
C LYS A 185 6.40 5.92 7.03
N TYR A 186 7.07 4.85 7.46
CA TYR A 186 8.22 4.24 6.80
C TYR A 186 7.98 2.75 6.63
N SER A 187 8.38 2.23 5.49
CA SER A 187 8.51 0.81 5.24
C SER A 187 9.88 0.55 4.64
N ILE A 188 10.59 -0.45 5.17
CA ILE A 188 11.88 -0.88 4.67
C ILE A 188 11.79 -2.36 4.38
N THR A 189 12.20 -2.75 3.19
CA THR A 189 12.33 -4.15 2.78
C THR A 189 13.75 -4.39 2.31
N SER A 190 14.33 -5.50 2.66
CA SER A 190 15.62 -5.89 2.10
C SER A 190 15.69 -7.39 1.90
N ASN A 191 16.48 -7.78 0.92
CA ASN A 191 16.86 -9.15 0.65
C ASN A 191 18.38 -9.18 0.51
N LEU A 192 19.05 -10.03 1.28
CA LEU A 192 20.49 -10.20 1.26
C LEU A 192 20.79 -11.69 1.12
N GLY A 193 21.71 -12.03 0.25
CA GLY A 193 22.05 -13.43 0.03
C GLY A 193 23.49 -13.65 -0.42
N VAL A 194 23.90 -14.90 -0.28
CA VAL A 194 25.21 -15.39 -0.71
C VAL A 194 25.02 -16.65 -1.52
N ARG A 195 25.78 -16.77 -2.62
CA ARG A 195 25.83 -17.95 -3.46
C ARG A 195 27.14 -18.71 -3.24
N PHE A 196 27.03 -20.01 -3.16
CA PHE A 196 28.13 -20.96 -2.97
C PHE A 196 28.06 -22.06 -4.02
N LEU A 197 29.11 -22.87 -4.12
CA LEU A 197 29.17 -24.06 -4.97
C LEU A 197 28.84 -23.73 -6.45
N ASP A 198 29.51 -22.74 -7.01
CA ASP A 198 29.25 -22.26 -8.37
C ASP A 198 27.76 -21.91 -8.58
N GLU A 199 27.21 -21.18 -7.62
CA GLU A 199 25.84 -20.69 -7.57
C GLU A 199 24.75 -21.79 -7.44
N ARG A 200 25.16 -23.03 -7.20
CA ARG A 200 24.20 -24.10 -6.93
C ARG A 200 23.51 -23.98 -5.57
N LEU A 201 24.18 -23.38 -4.60
CA LEU A 201 23.61 -23.12 -3.28
C LEU A 201 23.45 -21.63 -3.06
N GLU A 202 22.22 -21.18 -2.86
CA GLU A 202 21.88 -19.81 -2.49
C GLU A 202 21.26 -19.81 -1.10
N VAL A 203 21.82 -18.98 -0.21
CA VAL A 203 21.32 -18.75 1.14
C VAL A 203 21.05 -17.27 1.31
N GLY A 204 19.88 -16.91 1.82
CA GLY A 204 19.54 -15.51 1.98
C GLY A 204 18.57 -15.25 3.12
N THR A 205 18.42 -13.97 3.40
CA THR A 205 17.47 -13.44 4.39
C THR A 205 16.65 -12.33 3.78
N ARG A 206 15.37 -12.28 4.13
CA ARG A 206 14.47 -11.17 3.82
C ARG A 206 14.12 -10.48 5.11
N MET A 207 14.18 -9.16 5.10
CA MET A 207 13.84 -8.33 6.25
C MET A 207 12.74 -7.34 5.84
N VAL A 208 11.76 -7.19 6.71
CA VAL A 208 10.66 -6.23 6.54
C VAL A 208 10.51 -5.43 7.83
N TYR A 209 10.55 -4.12 7.69
CA TYR A 209 10.29 -3.21 8.79
C TYR A 209 9.17 -2.23 8.41
N HIS A 210 8.18 -2.10 9.28
CA HIS A 210 7.16 -1.07 9.19
C HIS A 210 7.11 -0.28 10.49
N THR A 211 7.06 1.04 10.40
CA THR A 211 6.79 1.87 11.57
C THR A 211 5.35 1.69 12.05
N ASN A 212 5.10 2.08 13.29
CA ASN A 212 3.74 2.18 13.78
C ASN A 212 2.91 3.14 12.92
N VAL A 213 1.64 2.86 12.84
CA VAL A 213 0.67 3.77 12.26
C VAL A 213 0.21 4.72 13.35
N LYS A 214 0.53 6.01 13.20
CA LYS A 214 0.04 7.04 14.11
C LYS A 214 -1.40 7.38 13.78
N GLU A 215 -2.30 6.99 14.63
CA GLU A 215 -3.68 7.40 14.58
C GLU A 215 -3.81 8.84 15.10
N THR A 216 -3.75 9.80 14.19
CA THR A 216 -3.81 11.22 14.55
C THR A 216 -5.23 11.70 14.83
N ARG A 217 -6.25 11.00 14.29
CA ARG A 217 -7.65 11.38 14.44
C ARG A 217 -8.20 11.16 15.84
N ASN A 218 -7.98 9.99 16.44
CA ASN A 218 -8.46 9.71 17.80
C ASN A 218 -7.86 10.65 18.84
N LYS A 219 -6.68 11.19 18.59
CA LYS A 219 -6.12 12.22 19.45
C LYS A 219 -6.92 13.51 19.34
N SER A 220 -7.21 14.00 18.11
CA SER A 220 -7.98 15.22 17.90
C SER A 220 -9.43 15.10 18.38
N LEU A 221 -10.03 13.91 18.31
CA LEU A 221 -11.36 13.64 18.89
C LEU A 221 -11.33 13.66 20.42
N ARG A 222 -10.36 13.00 21.03
CA ARG A 222 -10.19 13.04 22.49
C ARG A 222 -9.92 14.45 23.00
N ASP A 223 -9.03 15.18 22.33
CA ASP A 223 -8.69 16.57 22.66
C ASP A 223 -9.91 17.51 22.49
N ALA A 224 -10.87 17.13 21.64
CA ALA A 224 -12.16 17.82 21.47
C ALA A 224 -13.26 17.37 22.45
N GLY A 225 -12.96 16.46 23.39
CA GLY A 225 -13.93 15.94 24.34
C GLY A 225 -14.88 14.86 23.80
N TRP A 226 -14.62 14.32 22.62
CA TRP A 226 -15.42 13.25 22.05
C TRP A 226 -14.96 11.89 22.59
N PHE A 227 -15.87 11.13 23.15
CA PHE A 227 -15.63 9.73 23.48
C PHE A 227 -15.59 8.91 22.18
N ALA A 228 -14.45 8.90 21.52
CA ALA A 228 -14.24 7.87 20.52
C ALA A 228 -14.30 6.53 21.27
N ASN A 229 -15.25 5.70 20.91
CA ASN A 229 -15.32 4.30 21.36
C ASN A 229 -14.17 3.54 20.68
N SER A 230 -12.95 3.99 20.99
CA SER A 230 -11.70 3.63 20.34
C SER A 230 -11.14 2.31 20.85
N ASN A 231 -11.87 1.61 21.72
CA ASN A 231 -11.44 0.32 22.26
C ASN A 231 -11.29 -0.77 21.19
N ASN A 232 -11.83 -0.55 20.00
CA ASN A 232 -11.81 -1.52 18.90
C ASN A 232 -10.81 -1.17 17.78
N ASN A 233 -10.02 -0.10 17.92
CA ASN A 233 -9.01 0.21 16.93
C ASN A 233 -7.74 -0.57 17.22
N PRO A 234 -7.34 -1.50 16.36
CA PRO A 234 -6.09 -2.20 16.52
C PRO A 234 -4.93 -1.20 16.50
N ARG A 235 -4.11 -1.23 17.53
CA ARG A 235 -2.87 -0.43 17.56
C ARG A 235 -1.79 -1.21 16.84
N TRP A 236 -1.46 -0.77 15.63
CA TRP A 236 -0.34 -1.35 14.92
C TRP A 236 0.97 -0.88 15.56
N GLN A 237 1.65 -1.84 16.17
CA GLN A 237 3.00 -1.65 16.69
C GLN A 237 4.00 -1.65 15.52
N PRO A 238 5.20 -1.07 15.70
CA PRO A 238 6.27 -1.27 14.74
C PRO A 238 6.54 -2.76 14.53
N VAL A 239 6.65 -3.19 13.30
CA VAL A 239 6.87 -4.58 12.94
C VAL A 239 8.24 -4.72 12.30
N PHE A 240 9.06 -5.64 12.84
CA PHE A 240 10.30 -6.08 12.20
C PHE A 240 10.26 -7.60 12.08
N LEU A 241 10.31 -8.08 10.86
CA LEU A 241 10.27 -9.49 10.51
C LEU A 241 11.56 -9.88 9.82
N VAL A 242 12.01 -11.07 10.10
CA VAL A 242 13.16 -11.70 9.47
C VAL A 242 12.73 -13.07 8.97
N ASP A 243 12.94 -13.29 7.68
CA ASP A 243 12.78 -14.59 7.04
C ASP A 243 14.15 -15.07 6.58
N ALA A 244 14.34 -16.37 6.47
CA ALA A 244 15.52 -16.96 5.85
C ALA A 244 15.11 -18.00 4.81
N TYR A 245 15.96 -18.18 3.82
CA TYR A 245 15.75 -19.19 2.79
C TYR A 245 17.07 -19.81 2.32
N MET A 246 16.96 -21.00 1.81
CA MET A 246 18.02 -21.73 1.16
C MET A 246 17.46 -22.42 -0.09
N ASN A 247 18.13 -22.27 -1.22
CA ASN A 247 17.85 -22.98 -2.45
C ASN A 247 19.09 -23.76 -2.87
N TYR A 248 18.96 -25.03 -3.14
CA TYR A 248 20.08 -25.88 -3.57
C TYR A 248 19.72 -26.67 -4.82
N LYS A 249 20.42 -26.39 -5.91
CA LYS A 249 20.38 -27.17 -7.15
C LYS A 249 21.31 -28.36 -7.00
N VAL A 250 20.74 -29.53 -6.74
CA VAL A 250 21.51 -30.79 -6.65
C VAL A 250 22.09 -31.15 -8.01
N ASN A 251 21.26 -31.08 -9.06
CA ASN A 251 21.61 -31.24 -10.46
C ASN A 251 20.57 -30.50 -11.35
N GLU A 252 20.61 -30.71 -12.68
CA GLU A 252 19.72 -30.05 -13.62
C GLU A 252 18.23 -30.42 -13.41
N ASN A 253 17.96 -31.57 -12.84
CA ASN A 253 16.63 -32.15 -12.69
C ASN A 253 16.10 -32.07 -11.24
N LEU A 254 16.94 -31.77 -10.26
CA LEU A 254 16.57 -31.80 -8.84
C LEU A 254 17.01 -30.54 -8.10
N ALA A 255 16.07 -29.85 -7.48
CA ALA A 255 16.31 -28.72 -6.60
C ALA A 255 15.60 -28.90 -5.25
N LEU A 256 16.26 -28.47 -4.19
CA LEU A 256 15.76 -28.46 -2.83
C LEU A 256 15.57 -27.01 -2.38
N SER A 257 14.51 -26.73 -1.64
CA SER A 257 14.27 -25.44 -1.02
C SER A 257 13.91 -25.59 0.45
N LEU A 258 14.44 -24.68 1.26
CA LEU A 258 14.08 -24.53 2.66
C LEU A 258 13.77 -23.06 2.91
N SER A 259 12.65 -22.76 3.53
CA SER A 259 12.31 -21.40 3.93
C SER A 259 11.73 -21.38 5.33
N ALA A 260 12.08 -20.32 6.06
CA ALA A 260 11.54 -20.06 7.38
C ALA A 260 11.07 -18.61 7.43
N THR A 261 9.77 -18.40 7.60
CA THR A 261 9.16 -17.08 7.72
C THR A 261 8.91 -16.73 9.17
N ASN A 262 9.01 -15.43 9.49
CA ASN A 262 8.87 -14.93 10.86
C ASN A 262 9.77 -15.68 11.85
N LEU A 263 11.08 -15.75 11.55
CA LEU A 263 12.08 -16.49 12.35
C LEU A 263 12.05 -16.14 13.83
N THR A 264 11.78 -14.88 14.15
CA THR A 264 11.71 -14.39 15.53
C THR A 264 10.43 -14.82 16.26
N GLY A 265 9.47 -15.45 15.55
CA GLY A 265 8.20 -15.88 16.13
C GLY A 265 7.34 -14.73 16.65
N ARG A 266 7.46 -13.56 16.03
CA ARG A 266 6.77 -12.35 16.48
C ARG A 266 5.26 -12.46 16.30
N TYR A 267 4.50 -12.16 17.35
CA TYR A 267 3.07 -11.93 17.25
C TYR A 267 2.82 -10.48 16.79
N TYR A 268 2.11 -10.27 15.70
CA TYR A 268 1.86 -8.96 15.13
C TYR A 268 0.59 -8.90 14.30
N LEU A 269 0.06 -7.67 14.16
CA LEU A 269 -0.95 -7.33 13.17
C LEU A 269 -0.24 -6.70 11.97
N ASP A 270 -0.48 -7.25 10.78
CA ASP A 270 0.14 -6.72 9.57
C ASP A 270 -0.55 -5.39 9.18
N PRO A 271 0.18 -4.26 9.19
CA PRO A 271 -0.40 -2.96 8.85
C PRO A 271 -0.78 -2.83 7.38
N MET A 272 -0.28 -3.71 6.52
CA MET A 272 -0.57 -3.71 5.09
C MET A 272 -1.83 -4.51 4.75
N THR A 273 -2.30 -5.34 5.66
CA THR A 273 -3.57 -6.05 5.51
C THR A 273 -4.71 -5.27 6.17
N ARG A 274 -5.93 -5.52 5.72
CA ARG A 274 -7.14 -4.97 6.34
C ARG A 274 -7.68 -5.86 7.46
N SER A 275 -6.90 -6.83 7.88
CA SER A 275 -7.29 -7.79 8.90
C SER A 275 -6.92 -7.27 10.28
N SER A 276 -7.84 -7.39 11.24
CA SER A 276 -7.58 -7.24 12.66
C SER A 276 -7.11 -8.55 13.31
N MET A 277 -6.95 -9.61 12.51
CA MET A 277 -6.44 -10.88 12.97
C MET A 277 -4.91 -10.88 12.97
N PRO A 278 -4.27 -11.59 13.91
CA PRO A 278 -2.82 -11.72 13.94
C PRO A 278 -2.32 -12.44 12.69
N ALA A 279 -1.15 -12.02 12.23
CA ALA A 279 -0.45 -12.69 11.15
C ALA A 279 0.11 -14.05 11.61
N PRO A 280 0.41 -14.97 10.68
CA PRO A 280 0.97 -16.26 11.01
C PRO A 280 2.25 -16.18 11.82
N GLY A 281 2.43 -17.09 12.77
CA GLY A 281 3.66 -17.25 13.53
C GLY A 281 4.79 -17.81 12.66
N ARG A 282 5.88 -18.26 13.32
CA ARG A 282 7.00 -18.90 12.62
C ARG A 282 6.51 -20.11 11.82
N THR A 283 6.86 -20.11 10.53
CA THR A 283 6.50 -21.20 9.62
C THR A 283 7.75 -21.68 8.89
N ILE A 284 8.00 -22.98 8.88
CA ILE A 284 9.09 -23.61 8.16
C ILE A 284 8.50 -24.45 7.03
N LYS A 285 9.03 -24.30 5.83
CA LYS A 285 8.62 -25.04 4.65
C LYS A 285 9.84 -25.68 4.01
N PHE A 286 9.72 -26.93 3.66
CA PHE A 286 10.66 -27.68 2.85
C PHE A 286 10.01 -28.03 1.52
N GLY A 287 10.75 -27.89 0.43
CA GLY A 287 10.27 -28.20 -0.91
C GLY A 287 11.31 -28.97 -1.71
N VAL A 288 10.83 -29.88 -2.55
CA VAL A 288 11.61 -30.62 -3.54
C VAL A 288 10.98 -30.39 -4.90
N THR A 289 11.78 -30.00 -5.87
CA THR A 289 11.36 -29.85 -7.27
C THR A 289 12.15 -30.83 -8.11
N ALA A 290 11.45 -31.74 -8.79
CA ALA A 290 12.04 -32.69 -9.74
C ALA A 290 11.42 -32.43 -11.13
N THR A 291 12.27 -32.40 -12.16
CA THR A 291 11.87 -32.25 -13.58
C THR A 291 12.28 -33.49 -14.33
N PHE A 292 11.36 -34.11 -15.08
CA PHE A 292 11.54 -35.38 -15.79
C PHE A 292 11.50 -35.15 -17.30
#